data_c5a1229153cf13258b821140dfa2231f
#
_entry.id   c5a1229153cf13258b821140dfa2231f
#
_cell.length_a   1.000
_cell.length_b   1.000
_cell.length_c   1.000
_cell.angle_alpha   90.00
_cell.angle_beta   90.00
_cell.angle_gamma   90.00
#
_symmetry.space_group_name_H-M   'P 1'
#
loop_
_entity.id
_entity.type
_entity.pdbx_description
1 polymer ?
#
loop_
_entity_poly.entity_id
_entity_poly.type
_entity_poly.pdbx_seq_one_letter_code
_entity_poly.pdbx_strand_id
1 'polypeptide(L)'
;PNSFLRNAVIGDDVTIDSSKIVESSVGNRSTVGPMSHLRNNTEICEDCRIGNFVEFKNSHFGDGSKCAHLTYIGDSDFGKKINVGCGVVTVNYDGKHKFRTTVHDGAFIGSNCNLIAPVTIGENALLAAGSTITDSVDDGDMGIARARQSIKKGFGTTYKNK
;
A
#
# COMPACT_ATOMS: atom_id res chain seq x y z
N PRO A 1 8.45 21.74 -2.15
CA PRO A 1 9.65 22.18 -1.45
C PRO A 1 10.36 21.00 -0.78
N ASN A 2 11.69 21.12 -0.58
CA ASN A 2 12.55 20.14 0.11
C ASN A 2 12.48 18.70 -0.46
N SER A 3 12.23 18.56 -1.75
CA SER A 3 12.14 17.26 -2.40
C SER A 3 13.36 16.97 -3.25
N PHE A 4 13.72 15.71 -3.40
CA PHE A 4 14.81 15.23 -4.25
C PHE A 4 14.24 14.42 -5.41
N LEU A 5 14.48 14.90 -6.64
CA LEU A 5 14.04 14.24 -7.87
C LEU A 5 15.25 13.90 -8.73
N ARG A 6 15.36 12.66 -9.19
CA ARG A 6 16.40 12.22 -10.12
C ARG A 6 15.83 11.23 -11.13
N ASN A 7 16.01 11.50 -12.42
CA ASN A 7 15.45 10.68 -13.49
C ASN A 7 13.95 10.43 -13.28
N ALA A 8 13.22 11.49 -12.92
CA ALA A 8 11.80 11.46 -12.61
C ALA A 8 10.99 12.12 -13.73
N VAL A 9 9.85 11.53 -14.07
CA VAL A 9 8.87 12.10 -15.00
C VAL A 9 7.66 12.55 -14.19
N ILE A 10 7.36 13.84 -14.21
CA ILE A 10 6.29 14.44 -13.42
C ILE A 10 5.27 15.06 -14.35
N GLY A 11 4.03 14.67 -14.22
CA GLY A 11 2.90 15.19 -14.98
C GLY A 11 2.46 16.61 -14.58
N ASP A 12 1.33 17.05 -15.13
CA ASP A 12 0.76 18.36 -14.87
C ASP A 12 -0.02 18.38 -13.54
N ASP A 13 -0.02 19.52 -12.86
CA ASP A 13 -0.72 19.77 -11.61
C ASP A 13 -0.36 18.80 -10.46
N VAL A 14 0.85 18.24 -10.50
CA VAL A 14 1.37 17.35 -9.45
C VAL A 14 1.90 18.16 -8.28
N THR A 15 1.54 17.74 -7.06
CA THR A 15 2.11 18.29 -5.82
C THR A 15 3.07 17.29 -5.19
N ILE A 16 4.34 17.70 -4.99
CA ILE A 16 5.35 16.90 -4.29
C ILE A 16 5.88 17.69 -3.09
N ASP A 17 5.81 17.10 -1.92
CA ASP A 17 6.30 17.71 -0.68
C ASP A 17 7.29 16.79 0.04
N SER A 18 8.45 17.36 0.39
CA SER A 18 9.47 16.74 1.26
C SER A 18 9.70 15.25 0.97
N SER A 19 9.79 14.89 -0.32
CA SER A 19 9.82 13.50 -0.76
C SER A 19 10.97 13.21 -1.71
N LYS A 20 11.29 11.92 -1.88
CA LYS A 20 12.34 11.44 -2.77
C LYS A 20 11.74 10.64 -3.91
N ILE A 21 12.00 11.04 -5.16
CA ILE A 21 11.54 10.35 -6.35
C ILE A 21 12.75 10.06 -7.25
N VAL A 22 13.02 8.77 -7.47
CA VAL A 22 14.18 8.32 -8.23
C VAL A 22 13.74 7.29 -9.27
N GLU A 23 14.11 7.52 -10.54
CA GLU A 23 13.80 6.59 -11.63
C GLU A 23 12.32 6.16 -11.64
N SER A 24 11.42 7.13 -11.52
CA SER A 24 9.99 6.88 -11.33
C SER A 24 9.15 7.97 -11.98
N SER A 25 7.87 7.69 -12.20
CA SER A 25 6.93 8.65 -12.78
C SER A 25 5.73 8.91 -11.87
N VAL A 26 5.19 10.13 -11.97
CA VAL A 26 3.98 10.56 -11.28
C VAL A 26 3.05 11.24 -12.28
N GLY A 27 1.88 10.68 -12.48
CA GLY A 27 0.86 11.16 -13.41
C GLY A 27 0.13 12.41 -12.90
N ASN A 28 -0.62 13.02 -13.81
CA ASN A 28 -1.27 14.31 -13.61
C ASN A 28 -2.16 14.35 -12.37
N ARG A 29 -2.23 15.51 -11.73
CA ARG A 29 -3.10 15.82 -10.57
C ARG A 29 -2.88 14.95 -9.35
N SER A 30 -1.78 14.21 -9.31
CA SER A 30 -1.42 13.36 -8.17
C SER A 30 -0.66 14.13 -7.09
N THR A 31 -0.73 13.63 -5.86
CA THR A 31 -0.02 14.20 -4.71
C THR A 31 0.93 13.18 -4.09
N VAL A 32 2.16 13.62 -3.78
CA VAL A 32 3.19 12.77 -3.15
C VAL A 32 3.80 13.48 -1.96
N GLY A 33 3.73 12.83 -0.82
CA GLY A 33 4.37 13.31 0.40
C GLY A 33 3.42 13.79 1.50
N PRO A 34 4.00 14.35 2.56
CA PRO A 34 5.44 14.43 2.82
C PRO A 34 6.09 13.10 3.20
N MET A 35 7.42 13.05 3.17
CA MET A 35 8.25 11.91 3.59
C MET A 35 7.93 10.60 2.85
N SER A 36 7.74 10.67 1.53
CA SER A 36 7.53 9.50 0.69
C SER A 36 8.77 9.20 -0.17
N HIS A 37 8.94 7.92 -0.54
CA HIS A 37 10.03 7.48 -1.41
C HIS A 37 9.51 6.63 -2.57
N LEU A 38 9.63 7.12 -3.80
CA LEU A 38 9.33 6.39 -5.02
C LEU A 38 10.65 6.02 -5.70
N ARG A 39 10.83 4.76 -6.08
CA ARG A 39 12.09 4.30 -6.66
C ARG A 39 11.96 3.08 -7.59
N ASN A 40 13.03 2.81 -8.35
CA ASN A 40 13.19 1.62 -9.18
C ASN A 40 12.01 1.40 -10.14
N ASN A 41 11.80 2.33 -11.06
CA ASN A 41 10.76 2.27 -12.09
C ASN A 41 9.33 2.17 -11.52
N THR A 42 9.06 2.86 -10.41
CA THR A 42 7.70 3.01 -9.90
C THR A 42 6.91 3.96 -10.79
N GLU A 43 5.70 3.57 -11.13
CA GLU A 43 4.74 4.37 -11.89
C GLU A 43 3.51 4.65 -11.04
N ILE A 44 3.33 5.91 -10.67
CA ILE A 44 2.09 6.41 -10.06
C ILE A 44 1.28 7.07 -11.16
N CYS A 45 0.07 6.57 -11.41
CA CYS A 45 -0.82 7.10 -12.44
C CYS A 45 -1.50 8.41 -12.02
N GLU A 46 -2.58 8.79 -12.70
CA GLU A 46 -3.25 10.07 -12.49
C GLU A 46 -4.18 10.07 -11.28
N ASP A 47 -4.43 11.24 -10.70
CA ASP A 47 -5.37 11.47 -9.59
C ASP A 47 -5.07 10.61 -8.34
N CYS A 48 -3.82 10.18 -8.17
CA CYS A 48 -3.40 9.37 -7.03
C CYS A 48 -3.02 10.21 -5.81
N ARG A 49 -3.21 9.62 -4.63
CA ARG A 49 -2.74 10.21 -3.37
C ARG A 49 -1.75 9.28 -2.68
N ILE A 50 -0.49 9.71 -2.63
CA ILE A 50 0.58 9.06 -1.87
C ILE A 50 0.91 9.94 -0.68
N GLY A 51 0.68 9.44 0.53
CA GLY A 51 0.81 10.25 1.75
C GLY A 51 2.13 10.04 2.49
N ASN A 52 2.08 10.26 3.81
CA ASN A 52 3.23 10.27 4.67
C ASN A 52 3.88 8.90 4.88
N PHE A 53 5.21 8.86 4.82
CA PHE A 53 6.00 7.66 5.14
C PHE A 53 5.59 6.45 4.28
N VAL A 54 5.38 6.69 3.00
CA VAL A 54 5.03 5.66 2.04
C VAL A 54 6.21 5.40 1.12
N GLU A 55 6.57 4.13 0.95
CA GLU A 55 7.59 3.73 0.00
C GLU A 55 6.99 2.85 -1.10
N PHE A 56 7.26 3.21 -2.35
CA PHE A 56 7.01 2.39 -3.53
C PHE A 56 8.33 1.98 -4.20
N LYS A 57 8.42 0.73 -4.58
CA LYS A 57 9.57 0.19 -5.30
C LYS A 57 9.11 -0.72 -6.44
N ASN A 58 9.52 -0.43 -7.68
CA ASN A 58 9.27 -1.28 -8.84
C ASN A 58 7.79 -1.70 -8.93
N SER A 59 6.89 -0.73 -8.85
CA SER A 59 5.45 -0.97 -8.76
C SER A 59 4.65 -0.02 -9.64
N HIS A 60 3.51 -0.50 -10.09
CA HIS A 60 2.49 0.30 -10.78
C HIS A 60 1.32 0.58 -9.85
N PHE A 61 0.81 1.82 -9.84
CA PHE A 61 -0.31 2.25 -9.01
C PHE A 61 -1.31 3.04 -9.86
N GLY A 62 -2.44 2.42 -10.18
CA GLY A 62 -3.41 2.89 -11.16
C GLY A 62 -4.23 4.10 -10.71
N ASP A 63 -4.90 4.73 -11.69
CA ASP A 63 -5.60 6.01 -11.53
C ASP A 63 -6.55 6.06 -10.34
N GLY A 64 -6.58 7.19 -9.64
CA GLY A 64 -7.51 7.46 -8.55
C GLY A 64 -7.29 6.64 -7.30
N SER A 65 -6.16 5.91 -7.22
CA SER A 65 -5.83 5.07 -6.07
C SER A 65 -5.18 5.89 -4.94
N LYS A 66 -5.35 5.41 -3.70
CA LYS A 66 -4.89 6.12 -2.49
C LYS A 66 -4.07 5.21 -1.59
N CYS A 67 -2.90 5.69 -1.19
CA CYS A 67 -2.01 5.06 -0.22
C CYS A 67 -1.44 6.17 0.68
N ALA A 68 -2.12 6.48 1.77
CA ALA A 68 -1.92 7.75 2.47
C ALA A 68 -0.98 7.70 3.68
N HIS A 69 -0.65 6.52 4.22
CA HIS A 69 0.08 6.43 5.49
C HIS A 69 0.91 5.15 5.65
N LEU A 70 2.18 5.30 6.07
CA LEU A 70 3.02 4.24 6.65
C LEU A 70 2.92 2.90 5.91
N THR A 71 3.27 2.85 4.63
CA THR A 71 3.01 1.68 3.79
C THR A 71 4.24 1.36 2.95
N TYR A 72 4.51 0.08 2.73
CA TYR A 72 5.49 -0.38 1.77
C TYR A 72 4.83 -1.18 0.65
N ILE A 73 4.97 -0.70 -0.58
CA ILE A 73 4.50 -1.34 -1.81
C ILE A 73 5.71 -1.67 -2.69
N GLY A 74 6.10 -2.93 -2.73
CA GLY A 74 7.24 -3.39 -3.53
C GLY A 74 6.85 -4.47 -4.52
N ASP A 75 7.41 -4.40 -5.74
CA ASP A 75 7.21 -5.38 -6.80
C ASP A 75 5.73 -5.73 -7.00
N SER A 76 4.88 -4.71 -7.26
CA SER A 76 3.42 -4.87 -7.24
C SER A 76 2.75 -4.15 -8.41
N ASP A 77 1.61 -4.70 -8.84
CA ASP A 77 0.76 -4.11 -9.86
C ASP A 77 -0.63 -3.84 -9.26
N PHE A 78 -0.94 -2.58 -9.04
CA PHE A 78 -2.21 -2.13 -8.48
C PHE A 78 -3.03 -1.46 -9.59
N GLY A 79 -4.26 -1.88 -9.75
CA GLY A 79 -5.24 -1.28 -10.65
C GLY A 79 -5.73 0.10 -10.17
N LYS A 80 -6.92 0.46 -10.61
CA LYS A 80 -7.52 1.78 -10.40
C LYS A 80 -8.42 1.82 -9.17
N LYS A 81 -8.57 3.03 -8.59
CA LYS A 81 -9.50 3.31 -7.49
C LYS A 81 -9.35 2.39 -6.29
N ILE A 82 -8.13 1.97 -6.00
CA ILE A 82 -7.80 1.14 -4.86
C ILE A 82 -7.57 2.03 -3.63
N ASN A 83 -8.05 1.58 -2.48
CA ASN A 83 -7.73 2.20 -1.21
C ASN A 83 -6.81 1.31 -0.39
N VAL A 84 -5.61 1.79 -0.10
CA VAL A 84 -4.63 1.09 0.74
C VAL A 84 -4.61 1.69 2.13
N GLY A 85 -4.94 0.88 3.13
CA GLY A 85 -4.94 1.28 4.54
C GLY A 85 -3.54 1.51 5.11
N CYS A 86 -3.48 2.20 6.23
CA CYS A 86 -2.23 2.45 6.95
C CYS A 86 -1.54 1.14 7.36
N GLY A 87 -0.22 1.08 7.24
CA GLY A 87 0.58 -0.04 7.71
C GLY A 87 0.52 -1.29 6.82
N VAL A 88 0.04 -1.17 5.59
CA VAL A 88 0.03 -2.29 4.63
C VAL A 88 1.44 -2.56 4.13
N VAL A 89 1.80 -3.83 4.03
CA VAL A 89 3.07 -4.29 3.49
C VAL A 89 2.84 -5.36 2.42
N THR A 90 3.40 -5.14 1.23
CA THR A 90 3.57 -6.22 0.25
C THR A 90 4.85 -6.96 0.58
N VAL A 91 4.71 -8.20 1.07
CA VAL A 91 5.86 -9.04 1.43
C VAL A 91 6.36 -9.74 0.16
N ASN A 92 7.30 -9.08 -0.52
CA ASN A 92 7.74 -9.42 -1.88
C ASN A 92 9.03 -10.26 -1.95
N TYR A 93 9.64 -10.61 -0.81
CA TYR A 93 10.93 -11.28 -0.77
C TYR A 93 10.96 -12.43 0.25
N ASP A 94 11.34 -13.61 -0.18
CA ASP A 94 11.39 -14.84 0.63
C ASP A 94 12.78 -15.14 1.23
N GLY A 95 13.73 -14.24 1.02
CA GLY A 95 15.14 -14.45 1.40
C GLY A 95 16.03 -14.86 0.22
N LYS A 96 15.45 -15.25 -0.92
CA LYS A 96 16.18 -15.64 -2.16
C LYS A 96 15.58 -15.00 -3.40
N HIS A 97 14.26 -15.03 -3.54
CA HIS A 97 13.53 -14.61 -4.74
C HIS A 97 12.55 -13.48 -4.40
N LYS A 98 12.26 -12.66 -5.41
CA LYS A 98 11.23 -11.63 -5.34
C LYS A 98 10.01 -12.07 -6.14
N PHE A 99 8.82 -11.82 -5.57
CA PHE A 99 7.54 -12.15 -6.17
C PHE A 99 6.67 -10.89 -6.26
N ARG A 100 5.73 -10.89 -7.19
CA ARG A 100 4.81 -9.76 -7.39
C ARG A 100 3.48 -10.00 -6.70
N THR A 101 2.90 -8.91 -6.22
CA THR A 101 1.52 -8.83 -5.76
C THR A 101 0.69 -8.14 -6.83
N THR A 102 -0.49 -8.67 -7.16
CA THR A 102 -1.44 -8.05 -8.08
C THR A 102 -2.71 -7.69 -7.33
N VAL A 103 -3.18 -6.45 -7.51
CA VAL A 103 -4.44 -5.97 -6.92
C VAL A 103 -5.27 -5.35 -8.02
N HIS A 104 -6.48 -5.88 -8.24
CA HIS A 104 -7.38 -5.42 -9.28
C HIS A 104 -8.19 -4.19 -8.84
N ASP A 105 -8.91 -3.59 -9.79
CA ASP A 105 -9.60 -2.31 -9.64
C ASP A 105 -10.60 -2.31 -8.46
N GLY A 106 -10.69 -1.19 -7.78
CA GLY A 106 -11.68 -0.98 -6.73
C GLY A 106 -11.47 -1.75 -5.42
N ALA A 107 -10.41 -2.53 -5.29
CA ALA A 107 -10.13 -3.27 -4.06
C ALA A 107 -9.91 -2.33 -2.86
N PHE A 108 -10.34 -2.78 -1.68
CA PHE A 108 -10.12 -2.10 -0.43
C PHE A 108 -9.22 -2.94 0.48
N ILE A 109 -8.03 -2.46 0.75
CA ILE A 109 -7.06 -3.14 1.62
C ILE A 109 -7.10 -2.47 3.00
N GLY A 110 -7.56 -3.21 3.99
CA GLY A 110 -7.64 -2.74 5.37
C GLY A 110 -6.28 -2.46 5.98
N SER A 111 -6.25 -1.63 7.02
CA SER A 111 -5.01 -1.26 7.71
C SER A 111 -4.27 -2.46 8.29
N ASN A 112 -2.96 -2.39 8.33
CA ASN A 112 -2.07 -3.44 8.88
C ASN A 112 -2.27 -4.82 8.22
N CYS A 113 -2.61 -4.85 6.93
CA CYS A 113 -2.59 -6.08 6.15
C CYS A 113 -1.17 -6.36 5.63
N ASN A 114 -0.77 -7.63 5.70
CA ASN A 114 0.41 -8.15 5.03
C ASN A 114 -0.04 -9.00 3.84
N LEU A 115 0.42 -8.67 2.64
CA LEU A 115 0.14 -9.44 1.43
C LEU A 115 1.39 -10.26 1.09
N ILE A 116 1.32 -11.56 1.29
CA ILE A 116 2.47 -12.46 1.06
C ILE A 116 2.51 -12.85 -0.42
N ALA A 117 3.41 -12.25 -1.16
CA ALA A 117 3.55 -12.50 -2.59
C ALA A 117 4.12 -13.92 -2.88
N PRO A 118 3.71 -14.57 -3.99
CA PRO A 118 2.76 -14.08 -4.98
C PRO A 118 1.29 -14.22 -4.53
N VAL A 119 0.52 -13.16 -4.65
CA VAL A 119 -0.91 -13.17 -4.31
C VAL A 119 -1.67 -12.22 -5.22
N THR A 120 -2.90 -12.56 -5.59
CA THR A 120 -3.80 -11.73 -6.38
C THR A 120 -5.03 -11.36 -5.55
N ILE A 121 -5.36 -10.07 -5.50
CA ILE A 121 -6.57 -9.55 -4.87
C ILE A 121 -7.52 -9.10 -5.98
N GLY A 122 -8.68 -9.69 -6.01
CA GLY A 122 -9.68 -9.52 -7.06
C GLY A 122 -10.33 -8.13 -7.09
N GLU A 123 -11.08 -7.88 -8.16
CA GLU A 123 -11.80 -6.62 -8.37
C GLU A 123 -12.84 -6.40 -7.26
N ASN A 124 -12.87 -5.21 -6.68
CA ASN A 124 -13.76 -4.86 -5.56
C ASN A 124 -13.65 -5.78 -4.33
N ALA A 125 -12.60 -6.57 -4.22
CA ALA A 125 -12.36 -7.38 -3.03
C ALA A 125 -12.02 -6.52 -1.81
N LEU A 126 -12.30 -7.04 -0.62
CA LEU A 126 -12.03 -6.37 0.64
C LEU A 126 -11.11 -7.22 1.51
N LEU A 127 -10.02 -6.65 1.99
CA LEU A 127 -9.18 -7.30 3.00
C LEU A 127 -9.43 -6.69 4.37
N ALA A 128 -9.80 -7.56 5.32
CA ALA A 128 -10.06 -7.13 6.69
C ALA A 128 -8.79 -6.64 7.38
N ALA A 129 -8.87 -5.51 8.08
CA ALA A 129 -7.72 -4.94 8.78
C ALA A 129 -7.03 -5.95 9.70
N GLY A 130 -5.70 -5.91 9.75
CA GLY A 130 -4.88 -6.81 10.57
C GLY A 130 -4.74 -8.22 10.01
N SER A 131 -5.09 -8.46 8.75
CA SER A 131 -4.99 -9.76 8.11
C SER A 131 -3.63 -10.00 7.47
N THR A 132 -3.14 -11.25 7.55
CA THR A 132 -2.00 -11.71 6.75
C THR A 132 -2.52 -12.64 5.67
N ILE A 133 -2.49 -12.16 4.43
CA ILE A 133 -3.10 -12.80 3.27
C ILE A 133 -2.03 -13.63 2.54
N THR A 134 -2.22 -14.93 2.47
CA THR A 134 -1.31 -15.90 1.83
C THR A 134 -1.90 -16.53 0.58
N ASP A 135 -3.22 -16.53 0.46
CA ASP A 135 -3.94 -17.05 -0.69
C ASP A 135 -4.67 -15.93 -1.41
N SER A 136 -4.83 -16.06 -2.72
CA SER A 136 -5.56 -15.07 -3.52
C SER A 136 -7.03 -14.94 -3.08
N VAL A 137 -7.58 -13.74 -3.21
CA VAL A 137 -8.96 -13.41 -2.89
C VAL A 137 -9.68 -13.06 -4.19
N ASP A 138 -10.78 -13.73 -4.49
CA ASP A 138 -11.51 -13.55 -5.74
C ASP A 138 -12.30 -12.23 -5.77
N ASP A 139 -12.82 -11.90 -6.96
CA ASP A 139 -13.57 -10.66 -7.19
C ASP A 139 -14.77 -10.55 -6.24
N GLY A 140 -14.90 -9.40 -5.58
CA GLY A 140 -15.99 -9.11 -4.67
C GLY A 140 -15.95 -9.83 -3.33
N ASP A 141 -14.97 -10.68 -3.10
CA ASP A 141 -14.85 -11.45 -1.87
C ASP A 141 -14.16 -10.66 -0.73
N MET A 142 -14.32 -11.16 0.48
CA MET A 142 -13.66 -10.62 1.67
C MET A 142 -12.64 -11.61 2.23
N GLY A 143 -11.35 -11.22 2.22
CA GLY A 143 -10.27 -11.95 2.87
C GLY A 143 -10.14 -11.56 4.36
N ILE A 144 -10.21 -12.54 5.26
CA ILE A 144 -9.99 -12.35 6.71
C ILE A 144 -9.00 -13.40 7.20
N ALA A 145 -7.84 -12.97 7.69
CA ALA A 145 -6.80 -13.85 8.22
C ALA A 145 -6.19 -13.26 9.48
N ARG A 146 -6.98 -13.30 10.56
CA ARG A 146 -6.60 -12.80 11.89
C ARG A 146 -7.30 -13.61 12.98
N ALA A 147 -6.73 -13.65 14.20
CA ALA A 147 -7.34 -14.30 15.33
C ALA A 147 -8.67 -13.62 15.72
N ARG A 148 -9.63 -14.42 16.21
CA ARG A 148 -10.85 -13.88 16.82
C ARG A 148 -10.51 -13.19 18.14
N GLN A 149 -11.12 -12.03 18.38
CA GLN A 149 -10.97 -11.31 19.63
C GLN A 149 -11.53 -12.13 20.80
N SER A 150 -10.79 -12.19 21.90
CA SER A 150 -11.26 -12.70 23.18
C SER A 150 -11.21 -11.60 24.24
N ILE A 151 -12.16 -11.63 25.17
CA ILE A 151 -12.27 -10.64 26.25
C ILE A 151 -12.11 -11.34 27.60
N LYS A 152 -11.13 -10.89 28.38
CA LYS A 152 -10.94 -11.31 29.80
C LYS A 152 -11.47 -10.22 30.71
N LYS A 153 -12.70 -10.38 31.19
CA LYS A 153 -13.37 -9.38 32.02
C LYS A 153 -12.57 -9.07 33.28
N GLY A 154 -12.38 -7.77 33.58
CA GLY A 154 -11.69 -7.28 34.77
C GLY A 154 -10.16 -7.44 34.77
N PHE A 155 -9.58 -8.13 33.79
CA PHE A 155 -8.15 -8.41 33.77
C PHE A 155 -7.29 -7.13 33.72
N GLY A 156 -7.72 -6.12 32.97
CA GLY A 156 -6.97 -4.85 32.88
C GLY A 156 -6.85 -4.11 34.21
N THR A 157 -7.92 -4.13 35.03
CA THR A 157 -7.91 -3.53 36.38
C THR A 157 -6.97 -4.30 37.30
N THR A 158 -7.06 -5.62 37.30
CA THR A 158 -6.16 -6.48 38.13
C THR A 158 -4.69 -6.31 37.75
N TYR A 159 -4.40 -6.17 36.44
CA TYR A 159 -3.04 -6.00 35.96
C TYR A 159 -2.40 -4.67 36.41
N LYS A 160 -3.18 -3.58 36.43
CA LYS A 160 -2.69 -2.26 36.89
C LYS A 160 -2.42 -2.14 38.38
N ASN A 161 -2.99 -3.05 39.19
CA ASN A 161 -2.88 -3.05 40.65
C ASN A 161 -1.77 -4.00 41.17
N LYS A 162 -0.97 -4.56 40.26
CA LYS A 162 0.26 -5.30 40.58
C LYS A 162 1.48 -4.37 40.49
#